data_7911429f4ce42529d86baf984952b271
#
_entry.id   7911429f4ce42529d86baf984952b271
#
_cell.length_a   1.000
_cell.length_b   1.000
_cell.length_c   1.000
_cell.angle_alpha   90.00
_cell.angle_beta   90.00
_cell.angle_gamma   90.00
#
_symmetry.space_group_name_H-M   'P 1'
#
loop_
_entity.id
_entity.type
_entity.pdbx_description
1 polymer ?
#
loop_
_entity_poly.entity_id
_entity_poly.type
_entity_poly.pdbx_seq_one_letter_code
_entity_poly.pdbx_strand_id
1 'polypeptide(L)'
;MAGHSQFKNIMHRKGRADKARSKLFGKLAREITVAAKLGMPDPAFNPRLRAAMLAARAENMPKDNIERAIKKSQGADTESYDEIRYEGYGPGGVAVIVEALTDNRNRTAGEVRAIFSKNGGNLAETGAVSFMFNHVGVVEYAAKAASADQMLEAAIEAGAEDVISNDDGHQIITTPDTLNDMAKTLEAKFGEPRRSSMLWKPQNTVALDDEVGEKILKLIESLDDSDDVQNVYANFEVSDALVQKMSA
;
A
#
# COMPACT_ATOMS: atom_id res chain seq x y z
N MET A 1 5.90 15.84 1.48
CA MET A 1 5.43 14.42 1.47
C MET A 1 6.60 13.56 1.05
N ALA A 2 6.77 12.38 1.63
CA ALA A 2 7.83 11.47 1.20
C ALA A 2 7.63 11.10 -0.27
N GLY A 3 8.69 11.16 -1.08
CA GLY A 3 8.66 10.99 -2.55
C GLY A 3 8.01 9.68 -3.02
N HIS A 4 8.05 8.63 -2.19
CA HIS A 4 7.39 7.36 -2.45
C HIS A 4 5.86 7.48 -2.58
N SER A 5 5.19 8.28 -1.74
CA SER A 5 3.73 8.48 -1.84
C SER A 5 3.35 9.27 -3.08
N GLN A 6 4.17 10.29 -3.45
CA GLN A 6 3.99 11.04 -4.69
C GLN A 6 4.21 10.14 -5.92
N PHE A 7 5.27 9.34 -5.93
CA PHE A 7 5.57 8.43 -7.02
C PHE A 7 4.48 7.37 -7.21
N LYS A 8 3.97 6.78 -6.12
CA LYS A 8 2.87 5.80 -6.19
C LYS A 8 1.61 6.41 -6.81
N ASN A 9 1.26 7.64 -6.43
CA ASN A 9 0.13 8.36 -7.03
C ASN A 9 0.32 8.64 -8.53
N ILE A 10 1.56 8.84 -8.97
CA ILE A 10 1.90 9.11 -10.37
C ILE A 10 1.91 7.83 -11.19
N MET A 11 2.45 6.74 -10.67
CA MET A 11 2.43 5.43 -11.33
C MET A 11 1.01 4.95 -11.61
N HIS A 12 0.08 5.21 -10.71
CA HIS A 12 -1.35 4.92 -10.92
C HIS A 12 -1.99 5.77 -12.03
N ARG A 13 -1.45 6.95 -12.34
CA ARG A 13 -1.93 7.81 -13.44
C ARG A 13 -1.37 7.41 -14.81
N LYS A 14 -0.25 6.69 -14.86
CA LYS A 14 0.42 6.36 -16.13
C LYS A 14 -0.26 5.19 -16.83
N GLY A 15 -0.98 5.51 -17.90
CA GLY A 15 -1.81 4.61 -18.70
C GLY A 15 -1.08 3.55 -19.50
N ARG A 16 -0.47 2.55 -18.85
CA ARG A 16 -0.34 1.21 -19.45
C ARG A 16 -1.61 0.44 -19.09
N ALA A 17 -2.74 0.91 -19.64
CA ALA A 17 -4.06 0.75 -19.09
C ALA A 17 -4.51 -0.69 -18.78
N ASP A 18 -4.36 -1.65 -19.69
CA ASP A 18 -5.04 -2.95 -19.50
C ASP A 18 -4.20 -3.97 -18.72
N LYS A 19 -2.90 -4.09 -19.01
CA LYS A 19 -2.03 -5.07 -18.34
C LYS A 19 -1.77 -4.68 -16.88
N ALA A 20 -1.49 -3.40 -16.62
CA ALA A 20 -1.29 -2.89 -15.26
C ALA A 20 -2.58 -3.00 -14.43
N ARG A 21 -3.73 -2.69 -15.04
CA ARG A 21 -5.04 -2.86 -14.39
C ARG A 21 -5.34 -4.32 -14.08
N SER A 22 -5.02 -5.24 -14.99
CA SER A 22 -5.20 -6.68 -14.75
C SER A 22 -4.36 -7.18 -13.58
N LYS A 23 -3.08 -6.77 -13.50
CA LYS A 23 -2.19 -7.09 -12.37
C LYS A 23 -2.72 -6.52 -11.06
N LEU A 24 -3.10 -5.24 -11.05
CA LEU A 24 -3.68 -4.59 -9.86
C LEU A 24 -4.92 -5.33 -9.39
N PHE A 25 -5.82 -5.68 -10.29
CA PHE A 25 -7.02 -6.46 -9.94
C PHE A 25 -6.68 -7.86 -9.44
N GLY A 26 -5.63 -8.49 -9.95
CA GLY A 26 -5.10 -9.76 -9.44
C GLY A 26 -4.64 -9.66 -7.99
N LYS A 27 -3.85 -8.61 -7.66
CA LYS A 27 -3.38 -8.34 -6.29
C LYS A 27 -4.54 -8.06 -5.33
N LEU A 28 -5.48 -7.19 -5.73
CA LEU A 28 -6.66 -6.87 -4.93
C LEU A 28 -7.56 -8.09 -4.72
N ALA A 29 -7.78 -8.92 -5.74
CA ALA A 29 -8.56 -10.15 -5.62
C ALA A 29 -7.88 -11.15 -4.68
N ARG A 30 -6.55 -11.27 -4.71
CA ARG A 30 -5.77 -12.11 -3.80
C ARG A 30 -5.93 -11.64 -2.36
N GLU A 31 -5.77 -10.33 -2.09
CA GLU A 31 -5.97 -9.76 -0.75
C GLU A 31 -7.38 -10.02 -0.23
N ILE A 32 -8.43 -9.81 -1.06
CA ILE A 32 -9.82 -10.12 -0.69
C ILE A 32 -9.98 -11.60 -0.35
N THR A 33 -9.42 -12.51 -1.15
CA THR A 33 -9.50 -13.95 -0.93
C THR A 33 -8.82 -14.36 0.38
N VAL A 34 -7.62 -13.81 0.64
CA VAL A 34 -6.86 -14.09 1.88
C VAL A 34 -7.59 -13.53 3.09
N ALA A 35 -8.04 -12.28 3.03
CA ALA A 35 -8.79 -11.65 4.11
C ALA A 35 -10.07 -12.43 4.47
N ALA A 36 -10.82 -12.87 3.47
CA ALA A 36 -12.04 -13.67 3.66
C ALA A 36 -11.73 -15.10 4.18
N LYS A 37 -10.59 -15.68 3.81
CA LYS A 37 -10.16 -17.02 4.26
C LYS A 37 -9.66 -17.04 5.70
N LEU A 38 -8.88 -16.03 6.09
CA LEU A 38 -8.29 -15.93 7.43
C LEU A 38 -9.29 -15.41 8.49
N GLY A 39 -10.34 -14.74 8.04
CA GLY A 39 -11.39 -14.21 8.90
C GLY A 39 -12.77 -14.74 8.49
N MET A 40 -13.81 -13.95 8.79
CA MET A 40 -15.16 -14.26 8.29
C MET A 40 -15.33 -13.70 6.86
N PRO A 41 -16.05 -14.40 5.97
CA PRO A 41 -16.32 -13.92 4.60
C PRO A 41 -17.42 -12.83 4.56
N ASP A 42 -17.62 -12.14 5.66
CA ASP A 42 -18.56 -11.03 5.82
C ASP A 42 -17.79 -9.77 6.27
N PRO A 43 -17.82 -8.69 5.45
CA PRO A 43 -17.11 -7.46 5.76
C PRO A 43 -17.66 -6.73 7.00
N ALA A 44 -18.87 -7.05 7.47
CA ALA A 44 -19.41 -6.49 8.70
C ALA A 44 -18.61 -6.93 9.94
N PHE A 45 -18.08 -8.15 9.92
CA PHE A 45 -17.33 -8.78 11.00
C PHE A 45 -15.83 -8.97 10.70
N ASN A 46 -15.38 -8.60 9.49
CA ASN A 46 -14.00 -8.74 9.07
C ASN A 46 -13.44 -7.38 8.59
N PRO A 47 -12.73 -6.64 9.47
CA PRO A 47 -12.17 -5.33 9.12
C PRO A 47 -11.17 -5.38 7.96
N ARG A 48 -10.34 -6.45 7.88
CA ARG A 48 -9.38 -6.63 6.79
C ARG A 48 -10.09 -6.82 5.44
N LEU A 49 -11.14 -7.63 5.42
CA LEU A 49 -11.95 -7.83 4.21
C LEU A 49 -12.64 -6.51 3.79
N ARG A 50 -13.16 -5.75 4.75
CA ARG A 50 -13.74 -4.43 4.48
C ARG A 50 -12.72 -3.49 3.85
N ALA A 51 -11.52 -3.40 4.41
CA ALA A 51 -10.44 -2.57 3.88
C ALA A 51 -10.01 -3.01 2.47
N ALA A 52 -9.88 -4.32 2.21
CA ALA A 52 -9.56 -4.85 0.89
C ALA A 52 -10.67 -4.55 -0.15
N MET A 53 -11.93 -4.64 0.24
CA MET A 53 -13.07 -4.28 -0.62
C MET A 53 -13.12 -2.78 -0.91
N LEU A 54 -12.81 -1.92 0.06
CA LEU A 54 -12.70 -0.47 -0.13
C LEU A 54 -11.61 -0.15 -1.17
N ALA A 55 -10.41 -0.73 -1.00
CA ALA A 55 -9.30 -0.56 -1.94
C ALA A 55 -9.69 -1.01 -3.36
N ALA A 56 -10.36 -2.15 -3.50
CA ALA A 56 -10.83 -2.64 -4.79
C ALA A 56 -11.86 -1.72 -5.45
N ARG A 57 -12.81 -1.16 -4.68
CA ARG A 57 -13.80 -0.19 -5.18
C ARG A 57 -13.15 1.13 -5.59
N ALA A 58 -12.16 1.61 -4.84
CA ALA A 58 -11.41 2.82 -5.15
C ALA A 58 -10.69 2.71 -6.52
N GLU A 59 -10.25 1.50 -6.88
CA GLU A 59 -9.64 1.18 -8.19
C GLU A 59 -10.67 0.79 -9.27
N ASN A 60 -11.96 0.99 -9.01
CA ASN A 60 -13.06 0.66 -9.92
C ASN A 60 -13.12 -0.83 -10.31
N MET A 61 -12.75 -1.73 -9.40
CA MET A 61 -12.92 -3.17 -9.62
C MET A 61 -14.42 -3.51 -9.71
N PRO A 62 -14.88 -4.24 -10.74
CA PRO A 62 -16.27 -4.66 -10.84
C PRO A 62 -16.72 -5.47 -9.63
N LYS A 63 -17.95 -5.23 -9.18
CA LYS A 63 -18.56 -5.91 -8.02
C LYS A 63 -18.48 -7.44 -8.14
N ASP A 64 -18.75 -7.97 -9.34
CA ASP A 64 -18.69 -9.42 -9.60
C ASP A 64 -17.30 -10.01 -9.35
N ASN A 65 -16.23 -9.24 -9.59
CA ASN A 65 -14.87 -9.70 -9.32
C ASN A 65 -14.60 -9.77 -7.81
N ILE A 66 -15.10 -8.79 -7.05
CA ILE A 66 -15.01 -8.76 -5.58
C ILE A 66 -15.77 -9.96 -5.00
N GLU A 67 -17.01 -10.17 -5.40
CA GLU A 67 -17.84 -11.29 -4.93
C GLU A 67 -17.24 -12.66 -5.30
N ARG A 68 -16.65 -12.77 -6.50
CA ARG A 68 -15.94 -13.98 -6.93
C ARG A 68 -14.71 -14.27 -6.08
N ALA A 69 -13.95 -13.24 -5.70
CA ALA A 69 -12.78 -13.37 -4.82
C ALA A 69 -13.19 -13.85 -3.41
N ILE A 70 -14.27 -13.30 -2.85
CA ILE A 70 -14.84 -13.75 -1.57
C ILE A 70 -15.31 -15.20 -1.68
N LYS A 71 -16.05 -15.55 -2.73
CA LYS A 71 -16.54 -16.91 -2.95
C LYS A 71 -15.39 -17.92 -3.12
N LYS A 72 -14.30 -17.52 -3.81
CA LYS A 72 -13.10 -18.36 -3.96
C LYS A 72 -12.53 -18.75 -2.60
N SER A 73 -12.58 -17.90 -1.58
CA SER A 73 -12.04 -18.20 -0.24
C SER A 73 -12.74 -19.35 0.48
N GLN A 74 -13.97 -19.67 0.08
CA GLN A 74 -14.82 -20.71 0.70
C GLN A 74 -14.69 -22.09 0.03
N GLY A 75 -13.94 -22.19 -1.06
CA GLY A 75 -13.72 -23.46 -1.78
C GLY A 75 -12.77 -24.39 -1.04
N ALA A 76 -12.98 -25.71 -1.17
CA ALA A 76 -12.13 -26.73 -0.56
C ALA A 76 -10.69 -26.71 -1.11
N ASP A 77 -10.52 -26.35 -2.39
CA ASP A 77 -9.23 -26.29 -3.10
C ASP A 77 -8.65 -24.89 -3.15
N THR A 78 -8.99 -24.02 -2.17
CA THR A 78 -8.46 -22.65 -2.15
C THR A 78 -6.99 -22.67 -1.81
N GLU A 79 -6.16 -22.08 -2.69
CA GLU A 79 -4.74 -21.85 -2.48
C GLU A 79 -4.49 -21.24 -1.11
N SER A 80 -3.48 -21.74 -0.40
CA SER A 80 -3.02 -21.13 0.83
C SER A 80 -1.93 -20.12 0.48
N TYR A 81 -2.09 -18.89 0.96
CA TYR A 81 -1.10 -17.85 0.79
C TYR A 81 -0.40 -17.56 2.10
N ASP A 82 0.92 -17.49 2.04
CA ASP A 82 1.77 -16.99 3.13
C ASP A 82 1.96 -15.49 2.99
N GLU A 83 1.82 -14.77 4.11
CA GLU A 83 2.20 -13.37 4.23
C GLU A 83 3.68 -13.29 4.59
N ILE A 84 4.46 -12.62 3.75
CA ILE A 84 5.90 -12.51 3.95
C ILE A 84 6.32 -11.06 3.79
N ARG A 85 7.13 -10.59 4.73
CA ARG A 85 7.82 -9.31 4.64
C ARG A 85 9.28 -9.53 4.29
N TYR A 86 9.73 -8.88 3.23
CA TYR A 86 11.13 -8.81 2.84
C TYR A 86 11.65 -7.41 3.14
N GLU A 87 12.91 -7.34 3.53
CA GLU A 87 13.60 -6.10 3.88
C GLU A 87 14.92 -6.02 3.12
N GLY A 88 15.31 -4.81 2.69
CA GLY A 88 16.53 -4.63 1.96
C GLY A 88 16.92 -3.18 1.79
N TYR A 89 18.06 -3.00 1.13
CA TYR A 89 18.59 -1.68 0.78
C TYR A 89 18.61 -1.52 -0.73
N GLY A 90 18.05 -0.42 -1.21
CA GLY A 90 18.14 0.01 -2.60
C GLY A 90 19.34 0.94 -2.84
N PRO A 91 19.53 1.40 -4.09
CA PRO A 91 20.51 2.41 -4.46
C PRO A 91 20.44 3.62 -3.52
N GLY A 92 21.62 4.20 -3.19
CA GLY A 92 21.70 5.33 -2.26
C GLY A 92 21.49 4.99 -0.78
N GLY A 93 21.47 3.69 -0.42
CA GLY A 93 21.22 3.27 0.97
C GLY A 93 19.76 3.40 1.40
N VAL A 94 18.85 3.53 0.46
CA VAL A 94 17.41 3.60 0.72
C VAL A 94 16.92 2.31 1.34
N ALA A 95 16.27 2.41 2.50
CA ALA A 95 15.61 1.30 3.15
C ALA A 95 14.31 0.93 2.40
N VAL A 96 14.10 -0.35 2.12
CA VAL A 96 12.94 -0.85 1.37
C VAL A 96 12.29 -2.00 2.13
N ILE A 97 10.97 -1.91 2.35
CA ILE A 97 10.12 -2.98 2.87
C ILE A 97 9.21 -3.45 1.74
N VAL A 98 9.11 -4.76 1.56
CA VAL A 98 8.25 -5.42 0.57
C VAL A 98 7.32 -6.38 1.28
N GLU A 99 6.02 -6.20 1.14
CA GLU A 99 4.99 -7.12 1.61
C GLU A 99 4.50 -7.98 0.46
N ALA A 100 4.48 -9.28 0.66
CA ALA A 100 4.07 -10.25 -0.36
C ALA A 100 3.04 -11.23 0.17
N LEU A 101 2.13 -11.64 -0.72
CA LEU A 101 1.24 -12.79 -0.54
C LEU A 101 1.60 -13.84 -1.57
N THR A 102 2.06 -14.99 -1.13
CA THR A 102 2.55 -16.03 -2.02
C THR A 102 2.09 -17.43 -1.64
N ASP A 103 1.87 -18.26 -2.62
CA ASP A 103 1.68 -19.70 -2.50
C ASP A 103 3.01 -20.47 -2.50
N ASN A 104 4.15 -19.79 -2.79
CA ASN A 104 5.48 -20.39 -2.84
C ASN A 104 6.58 -19.44 -2.36
N ARG A 105 6.91 -19.56 -1.06
CA ARG A 105 7.90 -18.72 -0.36
C ARG A 105 9.28 -18.71 -1.04
N ASN A 106 9.73 -19.87 -1.53
CA ASN A 106 11.07 -20.00 -2.13
C ASN A 106 11.14 -19.29 -3.50
N ARG A 107 10.10 -19.44 -4.32
CA ARG A 107 9.99 -18.74 -5.59
C ARG A 107 10.03 -17.23 -5.37
N THR A 108 9.18 -16.71 -4.50
CA THR A 108 9.08 -15.26 -4.24
C THR A 108 10.35 -14.70 -3.62
N ALA A 109 10.98 -15.41 -2.68
CA ALA A 109 12.26 -14.99 -2.12
C ALA A 109 13.37 -14.90 -3.19
N GLY A 110 13.42 -15.87 -4.11
CA GLY A 110 14.36 -15.87 -5.23
C GLY A 110 14.11 -14.71 -6.20
N GLU A 111 12.85 -14.44 -6.53
CA GLU A 111 12.44 -13.36 -7.41
C GLU A 111 12.75 -11.99 -6.80
N VAL A 112 12.32 -11.73 -5.55
CA VAL A 112 12.59 -10.47 -4.85
C VAL A 112 14.09 -10.22 -4.74
N ARG A 113 14.89 -11.23 -4.38
CA ARG A 113 16.36 -11.11 -4.35
C ARG A 113 16.94 -10.76 -5.71
N ALA A 114 16.47 -11.38 -6.78
CA ALA A 114 16.92 -11.10 -8.13
C ALA A 114 16.56 -9.67 -8.57
N ILE A 115 15.37 -9.18 -8.21
CA ILE A 115 14.93 -7.81 -8.50
C ILE A 115 15.83 -6.79 -7.77
N PHE A 116 16.09 -6.97 -6.47
CA PHE A 116 17.02 -6.11 -5.74
C PHE A 116 18.39 -6.07 -6.40
N SER A 117 19.00 -7.24 -6.66
CA SER A 117 20.34 -7.34 -7.23
C SER A 117 20.45 -6.71 -8.62
N LYS A 118 19.46 -6.92 -9.49
CA LYS A 118 19.45 -6.36 -10.86
C LYS A 118 19.32 -4.83 -10.87
N ASN A 119 18.73 -4.25 -9.84
CA ASN A 119 18.51 -2.80 -9.74
C ASN A 119 19.50 -2.12 -8.77
N GLY A 120 20.64 -2.78 -8.46
CA GLY A 120 21.70 -2.19 -7.64
C GLY A 120 21.41 -2.13 -6.14
N GLY A 121 20.44 -2.91 -5.68
CA GLY A 121 20.11 -3.09 -4.27
C GLY A 121 20.55 -4.43 -3.71
N ASN A 122 20.26 -4.67 -2.45
CA ASN A 122 20.56 -5.91 -1.76
C ASN A 122 19.41 -6.30 -0.82
N LEU A 123 18.94 -7.55 -0.93
CA LEU A 123 18.00 -8.12 0.02
C LEU A 123 18.74 -8.44 1.32
N ALA A 124 18.20 -8.00 2.44
CA ALA A 124 18.75 -8.19 3.78
C ALA A 124 17.91 -9.20 4.59
N GLU A 125 18.31 -9.42 5.83
CA GLU A 125 17.55 -10.22 6.78
C GLU A 125 16.34 -9.45 7.31
N THR A 126 15.31 -10.16 7.77
CA THR A 126 14.15 -9.56 8.41
C THR A 126 14.57 -8.79 9.67
N GLY A 127 14.09 -7.56 9.81
CA GLY A 127 14.47 -6.64 10.88
C GLY A 127 15.60 -5.67 10.51
N ALA A 128 16.19 -5.81 9.32
CA ALA A 128 17.32 -4.97 8.89
C ALA A 128 16.96 -3.49 8.67
N VAL A 129 15.72 -3.20 8.26
CA VAL A 129 15.27 -1.82 7.96
C VAL A 129 13.96 -1.42 8.63
N SER A 130 13.19 -2.36 9.18
CA SER A 130 11.85 -2.08 9.74
C SER A 130 11.88 -1.06 10.88
N PHE A 131 12.98 -0.97 11.64
CA PHE A 131 13.16 0.03 12.69
C PHE A 131 13.26 1.48 12.16
N MET A 132 13.45 1.68 10.86
CA MET A 132 13.46 3.00 10.21
C MET A 132 12.06 3.47 9.83
N PHE A 133 11.04 2.66 10.09
CA PHE A 133 9.65 2.93 9.76
C PHE A 133 8.76 2.81 10.98
N ASN A 134 7.67 3.56 10.98
CA ASN A 134 6.57 3.38 11.90
C ASN A 134 5.47 2.58 11.20
N HIS A 135 5.00 1.51 11.83
CA HIS A 135 3.82 0.78 11.34
C HIS A 135 2.58 1.51 11.84
N VAL A 136 1.80 2.10 10.94
CA VAL A 136 0.70 3.00 11.26
C VAL A 136 -0.59 2.59 10.54
N GLY A 137 -1.73 2.93 11.13
CA GLY A 137 -3.02 2.92 10.47
C GLY A 137 -3.25 4.23 9.71
N VAL A 138 -3.83 4.17 8.52
CA VAL A 138 -4.20 5.36 7.74
C VAL A 138 -5.60 5.22 7.19
N VAL A 139 -6.40 6.28 7.39
CA VAL A 139 -7.72 6.45 6.77
C VAL A 139 -7.62 7.59 5.76
N GLU A 140 -8.06 7.35 4.52
CA GLU A 140 -7.95 8.33 3.45
C GLU A 140 -9.33 8.77 2.96
N TYR A 141 -9.51 10.08 2.83
CA TYR A 141 -10.68 10.71 2.25
C TYR A 141 -10.32 11.57 1.04
N ALA A 142 -11.26 11.72 0.10
CA ALA A 142 -11.10 12.69 -0.98
C ALA A 142 -11.17 14.12 -0.43
N ALA A 143 -10.47 15.09 -1.05
CA ALA A 143 -10.46 16.48 -0.62
C ALA A 143 -11.87 17.10 -0.48
N LYS A 144 -12.80 16.66 -1.33
CA LYS A 144 -14.21 17.13 -1.30
C LYS A 144 -15.05 16.57 -0.15
N ALA A 145 -14.54 15.63 0.64
CA ALA A 145 -15.31 15.01 1.73
C ALA A 145 -15.56 15.99 2.88
N ALA A 146 -14.59 16.85 3.17
CA ALA A 146 -14.69 17.91 4.19
C ALA A 146 -13.66 19.00 3.90
N SER A 147 -13.74 20.15 4.60
CA SER A 147 -12.62 21.09 4.65
C SER A 147 -11.49 20.52 5.51
N ALA A 148 -10.25 21.08 5.35
CA ALA A 148 -9.10 20.67 6.15
C ALA A 148 -9.37 20.84 7.65
N ASP A 149 -10.00 21.94 8.05
CA ASP A 149 -10.33 22.25 9.44
C ASP A 149 -11.36 21.25 10.03
N GLN A 150 -12.43 20.95 9.26
CA GLN A 150 -13.43 19.97 9.67
C GLN A 150 -12.84 18.57 9.83
N MET A 151 -11.95 18.17 8.90
CA MET A 151 -11.28 16.87 8.97
C MET A 151 -10.34 16.82 10.17
N LEU A 152 -9.56 17.88 10.40
CA LEU A 152 -8.63 17.97 11.53
C LEU A 152 -9.39 17.87 12.88
N GLU A 153 -10.48 18.64 13.04
CA GLU A 153 -11.30 18.61 14.26
C GLU A 153 -11.85 17.20 14.53
N ALA A 154 -12.46 16.58 13.51
CA ALA A 154 -13.02 15.25 13.65
C ALA A 154 -11.96 14.18 13.92
N ALA A 155 -10.78 14.31 13.32
CA ALA A 155 -9.68 13.37 13.51
C ALA A 155 -9.09 13.49 14.93
N ILE A 156 -8.94 14.71 15.45
CA ILE A 156 -8.52 14.95 16.86
C ILE A 156 -9.52 14.30 17.83
N GLU A 157 -10.83 14.53 17.62
CA GLU A 157 -11.89 13.92 18.46
C GLU A 157 -11.84 12.39 18.38
N ALA A 158 -11.48 11.81 17.22
CA ALA A 158 -11.34 10.38 17.04
C ALA A 158 -10.01 9.81 17.56
N GLY A 159 -9.09 10.65 18.06
CA GLY A 159 -7.79 10.24 18.62
C GLY A 159 -6.69 9.99 17.58
N ALA A 160 -6.70 10.72 16.46
CA ALA A 160 -5.65 10.65 15.46
C ALA A 160 -4.30 11.15 16.01
N GLU A 161 -3.21 10.53 15.52
CA GLU A 161 -1.85 10.98 15.82
C GLU A 161 -1.41 12.12 14.91
N ASP A 162 -1.88 12.13 13.65
CA ASP A 162 -1.52 13.14 12.66
C ASP A 162 -2.59 13.25 11.56
N VAL A 163 -2.71 14.41 10.94
CA VAL A 163 -3.64 14.68 9.82
C VAL A 163 -2.93 15.48 8.73
N ILE A 164 -2.88 14.93 7.54
CA ILE A 164 -2.32 15.59 6.37
C ILE A 164 -3.47 15.89 5.40
N SER A 165 -3.72 17.17 5.12
CA SER A 165 -4.72 17.62 4.16
C SER A 165 -4.07 18.40 3.02
N ASN A 166 -4.41 18.05 1.78
CA ASN A 166 -3.95 18.72 0.57
C ASN A 166 -4.98 18.57 -0.58
N ASP A 167 -4.62 18.99 -1.78
CA ASP A 167 -5.48 18.93 -2.96
C ASP A 167 -5.85 17.49 -3.39
N ASP A 168 -5.04 16.48 -3.03
CA ASP A 168 -5.31 15.08 -3.32
C ASP A 168 -6.31 14.45 -2.33
N GLY A 169 -6.42 15.00 -1.12
CA GLY A 169 -7.32 14.52 -0.07
C GLY A 169 -6.77 14.70 1.35
N HIS A 170 -7.35 13.92 2.24
CA HIS A 170 -7.02 13.90 3.66
C HIS A 170 -6.48 12.51 4.02
N GLN A 171 -5.36 12.47 4.73
CA GLN A 171 -4.79 11.27 5.33
C GLN A 171 -4.79 11.44 6.85
N ILE A 172 -5.53 10.58 7.53
CA ILE A 172 -5.62 10.56 8.99
C ILE A 172 -4.80 9.38 9.47
N ILE A 173 -3.80 9.66 10.30
CA ILE A 173 -2.81 8.70 10.77
C ILE A 173 -3.11 8.34 12.21
N THR A 174 -3.03 7.05 12.51
CA THR A 174 -3.29 6.49 13.84
C THR A 174 -2.44 5.25 14.10
N THR A 175 -2.54 4.67 15.29
CA THR A 175 -1.90 3.39 15.57
C THR A 175 -2.64 2.23 14.88
N PRO A 176 -1.98 1.10 14.62
CA PRO A 176 -2.63 -0.09 14.05
C PRO A 176 -3.86 -0.55 14.84
N ASP A 177 -3.78 -0.49 16.17
CA ASP A 177 -4.82 -1.00 17.06
C ASP A 177 -6.10 -0.14 17.03
N THR A 178 -5.98 1.15 16.79
CA THR A 178 -7.11 2.11 16.78
C THR A 178 -7.69 2.36 15.39
N LEU A 179 -7.05 1.84 14.33
CA LEU A 179 -7.45 2.09 12.94
C LEU A 179 -8.93 1.80 12.66
N ASN A 180 -9.42 0.66 13.13
CA ASN A 180 -10.81 0.24 12.84
C ASN A 180 -11.84 1.14 13.54
N ASP A 181 -11.58 1.55 14.76
CA ASP A 181 -12.51 2.40 15.53
C ASP A 181 -12.48 3.82 15.00
N MET A 182 -11.30 4.32 14.62
CA MET A 182 -11.16 5.59 13.94
C MET A 182 -11.89 5.61 12.59
N ALA A 183 -11.70 4.58 11.77
CA ALA A 183 -12.39 4.47 10.48
C ALA A 183 -13.91 4.53 10.64
N LYS A 184 -14.47 3.80 11.62
CA LYS A 184 -15.92 3.84 11.91
C LYS A 184 -16.39 5.20 12.39
N THR A 185 -15.61 5.86 13.26
CA THR A 185 -15.96 7.19 13.79
C THR A 185 -15.99 8.23 12.67
N LEU A 186 -14.99 8.22 11.80
CA LEU A 186 -14.92 9.14 10.66
C LEU A 186 -15.98 8.81 9.59
N GLU A 187 -16.25 7.52 9.35
CA GLU A 187 -17.31 7.07 8.42
C GLU A 187 -18.68 7.56 8.82
N ALA A 188 -18.99 7.58 10.12
CA ALA A 188 -20.26 8.12 10.64
C ALA A 188 -20.43 9.63 10.36
N LYS A 189 -19.33 10.39 10.26
CA LYS A 189 -19.33 11.84 9.97
C LYS A 189 -19.26 12.18 8.49
N PHE A 190 -18.39 11.49 7.75
CA PHE A 190 -18.02 11.85 6.37
C PHE A 190 -18.40 10.80 5.31
N GLY A 191 -19.01 9.68 5.73
CA GLY A 191 -19.32 8.57 4.85
C GLY A 191 -18.09 7.65 4.61
N GLU A 192 -18.24 6.72 3.67
CA GLU A 192 -17.22 5.68 3.39
C GLU A 192 -15.87 6.33 2.97
N PRO A 193 -14.74 5.99 3.61
CA PRO A 193 -13.43 6.48 3.22
C PRO A 193 -13.00 5.89 1.87
N ARG A 194 -12.07 6.53 1.18
CA ARG A 194 -11.44 5.96 -0.03
C ARG A 194 -10.58 4.73 0.29
N ARG A 195 -9.92 4.77 1.44
CA ARG A 195 -9.01 3.71 1.89
C ARG A 195 -8.94 3.68 3.42
N SER A 196 -8.81 2.48 3.96
CA SER A 196 -8.42 2.24 5.35
C SER A 196 -7.39 1.11 5.33
N SER A 197 -6.16 1.36 5.74
CA SER A 197 -5.09 0.37 5.63
C SER A 197 -3.98 0.63 6.63
N MET A 198 -3.23 -0.42 6.95
CA MET A 198 -1.93 -0.30 7.62
C MET A 198 -0.84 -0.04 6.60
N LEU A 199 0.18 0.73 6.96
CA LEU A 199 1.35 0.99 6.12
C LEU A 199 2.60 1.26 6.96
N TRP A 200 3.77 1.18 6.30
CA TRP A 200 5.07 1.51 6.88
C TRP A 200 5.45 2.94 6.50
N LYS A 201 5.27 3.88 7.45
CA LYS A 201 5.63 5.29 7.27
C LYS A 201 7.10 5.48 7.65
N PRO A 202 7.98 5.97 6.76
CA PRO A 202 9.38 6.22 7.12
C PRO A 202 9.48 7.30 8.20
N GLN A 203 10.38 7.08 9.17
CA GLN A 203 10.67 8.06 10.22
C GLN A 203 11.53 9.22 9.68
N ASN A 204 12.47 8.87 8.79
CA ASN A 204 13.34 9.85 8.11
C ASN A 204 13.47 9.43 6.65
N THR A 205 13.66 10.41 5.77
CA THR A 205 13.86 10.20 4.34
C THR A 205 15.31 10.46 3.94
N VAL A 206 15.77 9.79 2.91
CA VAL A 206 17.08 9.99 2.27
C VAL A 206 16.86 10.81 1.01
N ALA A 207 17.41 12.02 0.98
CA ALA A 207 17.38 12.85 -0.23
C ALA A 207 18.34 12.26 -1.28
N LEU A 208 17.85 12.04 -2.50
CA LEU A 208 18.61 11.45 -3.60
C LEU A 208 18.82 12.46 -4.72
N ASP A 209 19.97 12.36 -5.38
CA ASP A 209 20.16 13.00 -6.67
C ASP A 209 19.33 12.27 -7.76
N ASP A 210 19.18 12.89 -8.93
CA ASP A 210 18.33 12.36 -9.99
C ASP A 210 18.83 11.04 -10.55
N GLU A 211 20.15 10.78 -10.59
CA GLU A 211 20.73 9.54 -11.10
C GLU A 211 20.40 8.34 -10.19
N VAL A 212 20.60 8.51 -8.88
CA VAL A 212 20.26 7.50 -7.87
C VAL A 212 18.73 7.38 -7.74
N GLY A 213 18.02 8.49 -7.84
CA GLY A 213 16.57 8.55 -7.86
C GLY A 213 15.97 7.70 -8.99
N GLU A 214 16.48 7.79 -10.22
CA GLU A 214 16.01 6.94 -11.33
C GLU A 214 16.23 5.43 -11.06
N LYS A 215 17.35 5.07 -10.40
CA LYS A 215 17.66 3.67 -10.07
C LYS A 215 16.70 3.12 -8.99
N ILE A 216 16.42 3.91 -7.95
CA ILE A 216 15.48 3.49 -6.89
C ILE A 216 14.06 3.37 -7.42
N LEU A 217 13.62 4.29 -8.29
CA LEU A 217 12.30 4.25 -8.90
C LEU A 217 12.11 2.99 -9.78
N LYS A 218 13.14 2.58 -10.53
CA LYS A 218 13.15 1.32 -11.29
C LYS A 218 13.10 0.09 -10.40
N LEU A 219 13.78 0.11 -9.25
CA LEU A 219 13.71 -0.97 -8.27
C LEU A 219 12.28 -1.14 -7.76
N ILE A 220 11.63 -0.03 -7.35
CA ILE A 220 10.27 -0.04 -6.83
C ILE A 220 9.28 -0.50 -7.90
N GLU A 221 9.38 0.03 -9.13
CA GLU A 221 8.56 -0.41 -10.26
C GLU A 221 8.70 -1.92 -10.51
N SER A 222 9.94 -2.43 -10.50
CA SER A 222 10.19 -3.87 -10.70
C SER A 222 9.64 -4.74 -9.58
N LEU A 223 9.67 -4.27 -8.33
CA LEU A 223 9.06 -4.95 -7.18
C LEU A 223 7.53 -4.92 -7.27
N ASP A 224 6.96 -3.76 -7.56
CA ASP A 224 5.50 -3.62 -7.75
C ASP A 224 4.99 -4.44 -8.95
N ASP A 225 5.83 -4.72 -9.93
CA ASP A 225 5.48 -5.53 -11.10
C ASP A 225 5.43 -7.04 -10.79
N SER A 226 5.99 -7.49 -9.66
CA SER A 226 5.88 -8.89 -9.22
C SER A 226 4.46 -9.20 -8.77
N ASP A 227 3.92 -10.32 -9.24
CA ASP A 227 2.54 -10.72 -8.95
C ASP A 227 2.32 -11.03 -7.47
N ASP A 228 3.34 -11.52 -6.76
CA ASP A 228 3.24 -11.89 -5.34
C ASP A 228 3.42 -10.67 -4.41
N VAL A 229 4.03 -9.58 -4.88
CA VAL A 229 4.23 -8.37 -4.09
C VAL A 229 2.93 -7.58 -4.00
N GLN A 230 2.51 -7.26 -2.77
CA GLN A 230 1.30 -6.47 -2.51
C GLN A 230 1.63 -4.99 -2.32
N ASN A 231 2.62 -4.69 -1.47
CA ASN A 231 3.04 -3.33 -1.17
C ASN A 231 4.56 -3.23 -1.14
N VAL A 232 5.07 -2.07 -1.55
CA VAL A 232 6.47 -1.67 -1.41
C VAL A 232 6.50 -0.35 -0.66
N TYR A 233 7.37 -0.21 0.33
CA TYR A 233 7.61 1.02 1.08
C TYR A 233 9.09 1.35 1.06
N ALA A 234 9.42 2.63 0.94
CA ALA A 234 10.81 3.08 0.88
C ALA A 234 10.96 4.48 1.47
N ASN A 235 12.13 4.75 2.06
CA ASN A 235 12.41 5.97 2.80
C ASN A 235 13.23 7.00 2.01
N PHE A 236 12.82 7.36 0.80
CA PHE A 236 13.56 8.31 -0.04
C PHE A 236 12.75 9.56 -0.39
N GLU A 237 13.49 10.60 -0.77
CA GLU A 237 12.96 11.80 -1.44
C GLU A 237 13.70 12.04 -2.75
N VAL A 238 12.96 12.42 -3.79
CA VAL A 238 13.48 12.81 -5.11
C VAL A 238 12.90 14.15 -5.52
N SER A 239 13.55 14.82 -6.47
CA SER A 239 13.08 16.10 -6.99
C SER A 239 11.74 15.98 -7.71
N ASP A 240 10.88 17.01 -7.61
CA ASP A 240 9.62 17.07 -8.36
C ASP A 240 9.87 17.00 -9.87
N ALA A 241 11.00 17.51 -10.35
CA ALA A 241 11.41 17.43 -11.75
C ALA A 241 11.61 15.98 -12.21
N LEU A 242 12.27 15.15 -11.37
CA LEU A 242 12.46 13.72 -11.67
C LEU A 242 11.13 12.99 -11.67
N VAL A 243 10.27 13.29 -10.70
CA VAL A 243 8.92 12.70 -10.62
C VAL A 243 8.11 13.01 -11.88
N GLN A 244 8.12 14.27 -12.35
CA GLN A 244 7.46 14.69 -13.59
C GLN A 244 8.04 14.00 -14.82
N LYS A 245 9.38 13.93 -14.93
CA LYS A 245 10.08 13.25 -16.04
C LYS A 245 9.69 11.78 -16.14
N MET A 246 9.60 11.08 -15.01
CA MET A 246 9.22 9.66 -14.97
C MET A 246 7.72 9.43 -15.22
N SER A 247 6.90 10.49 -15.14
CA SER A 247 5.44 10.45 -15.35
C SER A 247 5.03 10.76 -16.79
N ALA A 248 5.91 11.36 -17.57
CA ALA A 248 5.70 11.69 -18.99
C ALA A 248 5.96 10.47 -19.88
#